data_a29b88f98b871ff3ca9b3939d66e84a7
#
_entry.id   a29b88f98b871ff3ca9b3939d66e84a7
#
_cell.length_a   1.000
_cell.length_b   1.000
_cell.length_c   1.000
_cell.angle_alpha   90.00
_cell.angle_beta   90.00
_cell.angle_gamma   90.00
#
_symmetry.space_group_name_H-M   'P 1'
#
loop_
_entity.id
_entity.type
_entity.pdbx_description
1 polymer ?
#
loop_
_entity_poly.entity_id
_entity_poly.type
_entity_poly.pdbx_seq_one_letter_code
_entity_poly.pdbx_strand_id
1 'polypeptide(L)'
;MKRHILSKSTFMSGLQCQKRLYLSKFRRDLLPEEVDEQQQAVFDAGHSAGDLARQLFPNGIDASPLTPYEYQKSVLKTQSYLMTNDVIYEACFQYEGALCAIDILVRRDDLWYAFEVKGTNSVKPQHITDAAFQYYVMTKAGLPVGDISIVHFNRNYVRRGDLDVQALFASSSILNEVIEQQAMIEENIEVLKTMLAAKVEPVVEVGPHCTSPYECPFIEYCWKDVVDEVTEELSTEANVDNSSLQDFIDDLLYPLCYFDFETVMYGIPPFNESSPWQALPFQYSLHKQHKPNALWEHTAYLGDGKGDPREALIQQIIQDVGTKGTILAWHAQYEVTCLKGLICNFPQYEKPLQAIIERMVDLKIPFSKKWIDIPACHGSASIKKVLPVFIPELSYDDLDIQEGMAASFVYSQLQYQDEATQQTQRQQLLAYCKLDTYAMVRIFKKLNQLISNKQNDYHDDR
;
A
#
# COMPACT_ATOMS: atom_id res chain seq x y z
N MET A 1 -17.47 36.34 -4.57
CA MET A 1 -17.98 34.95 -4.59
C MET A 1 -18.13 34.47 -3.15
N LYS A 2 -19.17 33.66 -2.85
CA LYS A 2 -19.28 33.02 -1.53
C LYS A 2 -18.21 31.93 -1.40
N ARG A 3 -17.71 31.70 -0.19
CA ARG A 3 -16.75 30.62 0.09
C ARG A 3 -17.37 29.27 -0.28
N HIS A 4 -16.58 28.35 -0.87
CA HIS A 4 -17.05 26.99 -1.16
C HIS A 4 -17.35 26.24 0.15
N ILE A 5 -18.31 25.32 0.07
CA ILE A 5 -18.73 24.48 1.19
C ILE A 5 -18.10 23.09 1.06
N LEU A 6 -18.10 22.56 -0.17
CA LEU A 6 -17.55 21.25 -0.53
C LEU A 6 -16.42 21.43 -1.55
N SER A 7 -15.23 20.94 -1.23
CA SER A 7 -14.17 20.65 -2.20
C SER A 7 -14.25 19.18 -2.64
N LYS A 8 -13.56 18.80 -3.72
CA LYS A 8 -13.41 17.41 -4.17
C LYS A 8 -13.12 16.47 -2.99
N SER A 9 -12.07 16.72 -2.22
CA SER A 9 -11.66 15.86 -1.10
C SER A 9 -12.72 15.78 0.01
N THR A 10 -13.38 16.91 0.34
CA THR A 10 -14.43 16.91 1.36
C THR A 10 -15.73 16.25 0.89
N PHE A 11 -16.04 16.33 -0.41
CA PHE A 11 -17.14 15.58 -1.01
C PHE A 11 -16.88 14.06 -0.91
N MET A 12 -15.69 13.58 -1.32
CA MET A 12 -15.32 12.18 -1.21
C MET A 12 -15.33 11.67 0.23
N SER A 13 -14.87 12.50 1.18
CA SER A 13 -14.97 12.17 2.61
C SER A 13 -16.42 12.03 3.08
N GLY A 14 -17.31 12.89 2.59
CA GLY A 14 -18.75 12.83 2.89
C GLY A 14 -19.45 11.63 2.29
N LEU A 15 -19.06 11.21 1.08
CA LEU A 15 -19.56 9.97 0.45
C LEU A 15 -19.15 8.74 1.25
N GLN A 16 -17.92 8.69 1.73
CA GLN A 16 -17.46 7.59 2.57
C GLN A 16 -18.22 7.57 3.90
N CYS A 17 -18.39 8.72 4.55
CA CYS A 17 -19.10 8.85 5.81
C CYS A 17 -19.49 10.31 6.08
N GLN A 18 -20.79 10.59 6.23
CA GLN A 18 -21.28 11.93 6.56
C GLN A 18 -20.72 12.44 7.89
N LYS A 19 -20.56 11.56 8.89
CA LYS A 19 -19.97 11.90 10.19
C LYS A 19 -18.50 12.28 10.06
N ARG A 20 -17.71 11.58 9.21
CA ARG A 20 -16.33 11.95 8.87
C ARG A 20 -16.24 13.39 8.32
N LEU A 21 -17.12 13.73 7.38
CA LEU A 21 -17.16 15.10 6.83
C LEU A 21 -17.53 16.12 7.90
N TYR A 22 -18.53 15.83 8.73
CA TYR A 22 -18.96 16.72 9.83
C TYR A 22 -17.81 16.95 10.80
N LEU A 23 -17.17 15.91 11.30
CA LEU A 23 -16.05 16.00 12.25
C LEU A 23 -14.87 16.79 11.64
N SER A 24 -14.54 16.56 10.37
CA SER A 24 -13.49 17.31 9.67
C SER A 24 -13.75 18.83 9.60
N LYS A 25 -15.01 19.25 9.61
CA LYS A 25 -15.39 20.67 9.55
C LYS A 25 -15.55 21.33 10.93
N PHE A 26 -16.11 20.60 11.90
CA PHE A 26 -16.57 21.17 13.17
C PHE A 26 -15.80 20.67 14.39
N ARG A 27 -15.08 19.53 14.28
CA ARG A 27 -14.35 18.88 15.37
C ARG A 27 -12.94 18.50 14.97
N ARG A 28 -12.19 19.48 14.45
CA ARG A 28 -10.78 19.28 14.08
C ARG A 28 -9.87 18.97 15.28
N ASP A 29 -10.33 19.28 16.47
CA ASP A 29 -9.71 18.92 17.74
C ASP A 29 -9.57 17.41 17.95
N LEU A 30 -10.31 16.59 17.17
CA LEU A 30 -10.27 15.13 17.20
C LEU A 30 -9.34 14.52 16.15
N LEU A 31 -8.70 15.33 15.31
CA LEU A 31 -7.71 14.82 14.36
C LEU A 31 -6.42 14.43 15.09
N PRO A 32 -5.70 13.39 14.64
CA PRO A 32 -4.34 13.11 15.12
C PRO A 32 -3.45 14.36 15.03
N GLU A 33 -2.61 14.58 16.03
CA GLU A 33 -1.73 15.77 16.07
C GLU A 33 -0.67 15.75 14.97
N GLU A 34 -0.26 14.58 14.51
CA GLU A 34 0.76 14.41 13.47
C GLU A 34 0.20 13.64 12.28
N VAL A 35 0.57 14.07 11.09
CA VAL A 35 0.38 13.28 9.85
C VAL A 35 1.46 12.20 9.86
N ASP A 36 1.07 10.95 9.71
CA ASP A 36 1.99 9.83 9.55
C ASP A 36 2.96 10.12 8.39
N GLU A 37 4.27 10.00 8.65
CA GLU A 37 5.32 10.23 7.65
C GLU A 37 5.12 9.35 6.40
N GLN A 38 4.58 8.16 6.56
CA GLN A 38 4.25 7.25 5.45
C GLN A 38 3.11 7.83 4.59
N GLN A 39 2.09 8.41 5.21
CA GLN A 39 1.00 9.07 4.49
C GLN A 39 1.49 10.32 3.76
N GLN A 40 2.43 11.07 4.35
CA GLN A 40 3.07 12.20 3.68
C GLN A 40 3.85 11.74 2.44
N ALA A 41 4.61 10.64 2.51
CA ALA A 41 5.34 10.10 1.36
C ALA A 41 4.43 9.68 0.20
N VAL A 42 3.24 9.15 0.50
CA VAL A 42 2.22 8.84 -0.52
C VAL A 42 1.72 10.12 -1.20
N PHE A 43 1.52 11.19 -0.45
CA PHE A 43 1.15 12.49 -1.01
C PHE A 43 2.25 13.08 -1.89
N ASP A 44 3.51 13.02 -1.46
CA ASP A 44 4.66 13.52 -2.20
C ASP A 44 4.89 12.73 -3.50
N ALA A 45 4.69 11.40 -3.47
CA ALA A 45 4.72 10.58 -4.67
C ALA A 45 3.60 10.96 -5.65
N GLY A 46 2.40 11.30 -5.14
CA GLY A 46 1.29 11.81 -5.94
C GLY A 46 1.62 13.15 -6.60
N HIS A 47 2.18 14.11 -5.86
CA HIS A 47 2.62 15.40 -6.38
C HIS A 47 3.69 15.23 -7.47
N SER A 48 4.68 14.37 -7.23
CA SER A 48 5.74 14.08 -8.21
C SER A 48 5.17 13.50 -9.52
N ALA A 49 4.15 12.65 -9.45
CA ALA A 49 3.46 12.13 -10.63
C ALA A 49 2.70 13.24 -11.37
N GLY A 50 2.02 14.15 -10.64
CA GLY A 50 1.30 15.30 -11.20
C GLY A 50 2.25 16.24 -11.96
N ASP A 51 3.36 16.62 -11.34
CA ASP A 51 4.36 17.51 -11.97
C ASP A 51 4.97 16.87 -13.21
N LEU A 52 5.26 15.57 -13.14
CA LEU A 52 5.82 14.84 -14.30
C LEU A 52 4.80 14.72 -15.43
N ALA A 53 3.51 14.49 -15.13
CA ALA A 53 2.45 14.39 -16.13
C ALA A 53 2.19 15.71 -16.87
N ARG A 54 2.53 16.87 -16.30
CA ARG A 54 2.47 18.16 -17.01
C ARG A 54 3.36 18.18 -18.26
N GLN A 55 4.43 17.37 -18.30
CA GLN A 55 5.29 17.27 -19.48
C GLN A 55 4.60 16.62 -20.70
N LEU A 56 3.48 15.89 -20.48
CA LEU A 56 2.63 15.37 -21.58
C LEU A 56 1.89 16.48 -22.31
N PHE A 57 1.68 17.63 -21.65
CA PHE A 57 0.89 18.77 -22.11
C PHE A 57 1.72 20.06 -21.90
N PRO A 58 2.79 20.29 -22.65
CA PRO A 58 3.70 21.40 -22.40
C PRO A 58 3.05 22.77 -22.66
N ASN A 59 3.72 23.83 -22.18
CA ASN A 59 3.30 25.24 -22.34
C ASN A 59 2.01 25.60 -21.62
N GLY A 60 1.61 24.86 -20.60
CA GLY A 60 0.47 25.19 -19.75
C GLY A 60 0.78 26.35 -18.79
N ILE A 61 -0.28 27.08 -18.41
CA ILE A 61 -0.24 28.10 -17.38
C ILE A 61 -0.80 27.56 -16.08
N ASP A 62 -0.12 27.85 -14.94
CA ASP A 62 -0.51 27.34 -13.62
C ASP A 62 -1.52 28.29 -12.95
N ALA A 63 -2.71 27.77 -12.64
CA ALA A 63 -3.76 28.46 -11.92
C ALA A 63 -3.81 28.13 -10.41
N SER A 64 -2.86 27.36 -9.89
CA SER A 64 -2.81 26.97 -8.48
C SER A 64 -3.03 28.12 -7.53
N PRO A 65 -3.71 27.88 -6.39
CA PRO A 65 -3.75 28.85 -5.30
C PRO A 65 -2.39 28.94 -4.62
N LEU A 66 -1.98 30.14 -4.21
CA LEU A 66 -0.75 30.31 -3.42
C LEU A 66 -0.86 29.72 -2.01
N THR A 67 -2.08 29.66 -1.50
CA THR A 67 -2.41 29.02 -0.21
C THR A 67 -3.76 28.29 -0.32
N PRO A 68 -4.04 27.30 0.55
CA PRO A 68 -5.33 26.58 0.56
C PRO A 68 -6.56 27.47 0.79
N TYR A 69 -6.36 28.75 1.19
CA TYR A 69 -7.44 29.72 1.43
C TYR A 69 -7.74 30.60 0.20
N GLU A 70 -6.94 30.51 -0.87
CA GLU A 70 -6.98 31.42 -2.01
C GLU A 70 -7.65 30.82 -3.27
N TYR A 71 -8.40 29.73 -3.14
CA TYR A 71 -9.08 29.09 -4.27
C TYR A 71 -10.00 30.03 -5.06
N GLN A 72 -10.58 31.04 -4.42
CA GLN A 72 -11.38 32.05 -5.14
C GLN A 72 -10.53 32.84 -6.14
N LYS A 73 -9.27 33.13 -5.81
CA LYS A 73 -8.35 33.78 -6.76
C LYS A 73 -8.01 32.85 -7.92
N SER A 74 -7.83 31.55 -7.64
CA SER A 74 -7.59 30.54 -8.69
C SER A 74 -8.78 30.39 -9.63
N VAL A 75 -10.01 30.44 -9.13
CA VAL A 75 -11.21 30.46 -9.99
C VAL A 75 -11.20 31.67 -10.93
N LEU A 76 -10.85 32.85 -10.45
CA LEU A 76 -10.75 34.05 -11.28
C LEU A 76 -9.59 33.99 -12.29
N LYS A 77 -8.43 33.44 -11.88
CA LYS A 77 -7.31 33.17 -12.79
C LYS A 77 -7.75 32.22 -13.92
N THR A 78 -8.39 31.10 -13.56
CA THR A 78 -8.89 30.11 -14.51
C THR A 78 -9.82 30.76 -15.54
N GLN A 79 -10.79 31.57 -15.10
CA GLN A 79 -11.68 32.30 -16.00
C GLN A 79 -10.94 33.20 -17.00
N SER A 80 -9.88 33.88 -16.56
CA SER A 80 -9.03 34.68 -17.44
C SER A 80 -8.23 33.82 -18.42
N TYR A 81 -7.66 32.70 -17.94
CA TYR A 81 -6.80 31.83 -18.74
C TYR A 81 -7.59 31.03 -19.80
N LEU A 82 -8.85 30.71 -19.54
CA LEU A 82 -9.74 30.09 -20.52
C LEU A 82 -9.90 30.92 -21.82
N MET A 83 -9.67 32.22 -21.74
CA MET A 83 -9.76 33.14 -22.88
C MET A 83 -8.48 33.21 -23.73
N THR A 84 -7.33 32.85 -23.12
CA THR A 84 -6.00 33.15 -23.71
C THR A 84 -5.08 31.95 -23.84
N ASN A 85 -5.38 30.86 -23.15
CA ASN A 85 -4.50 29.71 -23.06
C ASN A 85 -5.22 28.42 -23.46
N ASP A 86 -4.51 27.52 -24.10
CA ASP A 86 -5.02 26.20 -24.52
C ASP A 86 -4.70 25.09 -23.51
N VAL A 87 -3.74 25.32 -22.61
CA VAL A 87 -3.38 24.38 -21.54
C VAL A 87 -3.33 25.14 -20.22
N ILE A 88 -4.09 24.64 -19.24
CA ILE A 88 -4.16 25.22 -17.89
C ILE A 88 -3.94 24.09 -16.87
N TYR A 89 -2.97 24.28 -15.99
CA TYR A 89 -2.75 23.37 -14.87
C TYR A 89 -3.50 23.89 -13.63
N GLU A 90 -4.00 22.97 -12.79
CA GLU A 90 -4.77 23.27 -11.58
C GLU A 90 -5.96 24.21 -11.84
N ALA A 91 -6.66 23.98 -12.93
CA ALA A 91 -7.78 24.82 -13.34
C ALA A 91 -8.94 24.70 -12.32
N CYS A 92 -9.26 25.80 -11.63
CA CYS A 92 -10.25 25.81 -10.57
C CYS A 92 -11.61 26.27 -11.04
N PHE A 93 -12.66 25.51 -10.70
CA PHE A 93 -14.06 25.81 -10.98
C PHE A 93 -14.88 25.77 -9.70
N GLN A 94 -15.92 26.60 -9.67
CA GLN A 94 -16.86 26.64 -8.55
C GLN A 94 -18.29 26.80 -9.06
N TYR A 95 -19.18 25.97 -8.54
CA TYR A 95 -20.63 26.06 -8.79
C TYR A 95 -21.39 25.82 -7.48
N GLU A 96 -22.27 26.71 -7.09
CA GLU A 96 -23.15 26.63 -5.90
C GLU A 96 -22.48 26.09 -4.62
N GLY A 97 -21.24 26.51 -4.39
CA GLY A 97 -20.46 26.11 -3.21
C GLY A 97 -19.70 24.79 -3.34
N ALA A 98 -19.84 24.07 -4.43
CA ALA A 98 -18.95 22.97 -4.82
C ALA A 98 -17.72 23.52 -5.56
N LEU A 99 -16.52 23.05 -5.23
CA LEU A 99 -15.24 23.51 -5.80
C LEU A 99 -14.42 22.30 -6.26
N CYS A 100 -13.85 22.40 -7.46
CA CYS A 100 -12.80 21.49 -7.91
C CYS A 100 -11.59 22.23 -8.50
N ALA A 101 -10.45 21.56 -8.49
CA ALA A 101 -9.29 21.88 -9.30
C ALA A 101 -9.02 20.70 -10.23
N ILE A 102 -8.69 20.97 -11.49
CA ILE A 102 -8.41 19.98 -12.52
C ILE A 102 -6.91 19.98 -12.75
N ASP A 103 -6.25 18.86 -12.58
CA ASP A 103 -4.79 18.78 -12.67
C ASP A 103 -4.28 19.34 -14.00
N ILE A 104 -4.88 18.92 -15.12
CA ILE A 104 -4.53 19.41 -16.46
C ILE A 104 -5.79 19.59 -17.30
N LEU A 105 -6.01 20.79 -17.82
CA LEU A 105 -7.13 21.13 -18.69
C LEU A 105 -6.60 21.60 -20.05
N VAL A 106 -7.06 20.97 -21.15
CA VAL A 106 -6.55 21.21 -22.50
C VAL A 106 -7.68 21.59 -23.43
N ARG A 107 -7.55 22.68 -24.17
CA ARG A 107 -8.49 23.07 -25.22
C ARG A 107 -8.12 22.41 -26.55
N ARG A 108 -9.10 21.80 -27.22
CA ARG A 108 -8.98 21.31 -28.59
C ARG A 108 -10.25 21.74 -29.31
N ASP A 109 -10.09 22.54 -30.34
CA ASP A 109 -11.16 23.22 -31.02
C ASP A 109 -11.99 24.06 -30.03
N ASP A 110 -13.29 23.86 -29.96
CA ASP A 110 -14.18 24.59 -29.05
C ASP A 110 -14.50 23.84 -27.75
N LEU A 111 -13.85 22.71 -27.49
CA LEU A 111 -14.11 21.86 -26.34
C LEU A 111 -12.89 21.77 -25.42
N TRP A 112 -13.15 21.56 -24.13
CA TRP A 112 -12.13 21.34 -23.13
C TRP A 112 -12.05 19.87 -22.73
N TYR A 113 -10.83 19.37 -22.61
CA TYR A 113 -10.49 18.00 -22.23
C TYR A 113 -9.80 18.05 -20.87
N ALA A 114 -10.42 17.39 -19.88
CA ALA A 114 -9.91 17.35 -18.52
C ALA A 114 -9.10 16.07 -18.29
N PHE A 115 -7.97 16.20 -17.66
CA PHE A 115 -7.10 15.09 -17.27
C PHE A 115 -6.82 15.16 -15.77
N GLU A 116 -7.25 14.13 -15.07
CA GLU A 116 -6.95 13.92 -13.65
C GLU A 116 -5.79 12.93 -13.51
N VAL A 117 -4.74 13.31 -12.83
CA VAL A 117 -3.53 12.49 -12.67
C VAL A 117 -3.66 11.63 -11.42
N LYS A 118 -3.39 10.36 -11.56
CA LYS A 118 -3.39 9.41 -10.42
C LYS A 118 -2.10 8.60 -10.41
N GLY A 119 -1.41 8.61 -9.28
CA GLY A 119 -0.18 7.85 -9.05
C GLY A 119 -0.42 6.34 -8.92
N THR A 120 -1.28 5.75 -9.76
CA THR A 120 -1.64 4.31 -9.73
C THR A 120 -1.43 3.68 -11.11
N ASN A 121 -1.40 2.34 -11.19
CA ASN A 121 -1.23 1.59 -12.44
C ASN A 121 -2.54 1.33 -13.20
N SER A 122 -3.68 1.78 -12.67
CA SER A 122 -4.99 1.54 -13.27
C SER A 122 -6.03 2.51 -12.73
N VAL A 123 -7.10 2.68 -13.48
CA VAL A 123 -8.30 3.38 -13.03
C VAL A 123 -9.00 2.55 -11.95
N LYS A 124 -9.40 3.20 -10.86
CA LYS A 124 -10.15 2.59 -9.75
C LYS A 124 -11.54 3.23 -9.65
N PRO A 125 -12.56 2.56 -9.08
CA PRO A 125 -13.91 3.12 -8.94
C PRO A 125 -13.94 4.49 -8.28
N GLN A 126 -13.16 4.71 -7.22
CA GLN A 126 -13.08 6.01 -6.55
C GLN A 126 -12.50 7.12 -7.44
N HIS A 127 -11.65 6.81 -8.42
CA HIS A 127 -11.15 7.80 -9.38
C HIS A 127 -12.25 8.27 -10.31
N ILE A 128 -13.17 7.39 -10.69
CA ILE A 128 -14.32 7.74 -11.55
C ILE A 128 -15.26 8.66 -10.78
N THR A 129 -15.57 8.35 -9.52
CA THR A 129 -16.43 9.20 -8.69
C THR A 129 -15.80 10.57 -8.40
N ASP A 130 -14.47 10.61 -8.17
CA ASP A 130 -13.70 11.84 -8.01
C ASP A 130 -13.81 12.73 -9.27
N ALA A 131 -13.60 12.13 -10.45
CA ALA A 131 -13.73 12.81 -11.74
C ALA A 131 -15.19 13.19 -12.05
N ALA A 132 -16.17 12.40 -11.62
CA ALA A 132 -17.58 12.71 -11.79
C ALA A 132 -18.00 13.99 -11.03
N PHE A 133 -17.47 14.18 -9.82
CA PHE A 133 -17.66 15.44 -9.08
C PHE A 133 -17.02 16.63 -9.83
N GLN A 134 -15.81 16.46 -10.36
CA GLN A 134 -15.13 17.52 -11.12
C GLN A 134 -15.92 17.86 -12.40
N TYR A 135 -16.39 16.87 -13.14
CA TYR A 135 -17.20 17.04 -14.35
C TYR A 135 -18.50 17.79 -14.04
N TYR A 136 -19.19 17.44 -12.96
CA TYR A 136 -20.37 18.16 -12.49
C TYR A 136 -20.07 19.65 -12.29
N VAL A 137 -19.02 19.96 -11.52
CA VAL A 137 -18.70 21.37 -11.21
C VAL A 137 -18.29 22.14 -12.47
N MET A 138 -17.48 21.55 -13.37
CA MET A 138 -17.07 22.19 -14.62
C MET A 138 -18.26 22.49 -15.53
N THR A 139 -19.10 21.49 -15.78
CA THR A 139 -20.23 21.63 -16.71
C THR A 139 -21.31 22.57 -16.17
N LYS A 140 -21.62 22.51 -14.87
CA LYS A 140 -22.54 23.46 -14.21
C LYS A 140 -21.97 24.89 -14.16
N ALA A 141 -20.63 25.04 -14.14
CA ALA A 141 -19.98 26.33 -14.29
C ALA A 141 -19.97 26.87 -15.74
N GLY A 142 -20.47 26.10 -16.68
CA GLY A 142 -20.64 26.51 -18.09
C GLY A 142 -19.46 26.14 -19.00
N LEU A 143 -18.54 25.27 -18.55
CA LEU A 143 -17.43 24.82 -19.39
C LEU A 143 -17.92 23.74 -20.39
N PRO A 144 -17.67 23.90 -21.71
CA PRO A 144 -17.97 22.88 -22.69
C PRO A 144 -16.93 21.78 -22.65
N VAL A 145 -17.21 20.69 -21.89
CA VAL A 145 -16.29 19.56 -21.69
C VAL A 145 -16.52 18.52 -22.80
N GLY A 146 -15.44 18.22 -23.53
CA GLY A 146 -15.45 17.18 -24.59
C GLY A 146 -15.09 15.80 -24.08
N ASP A 147 -14.20 15.70 -23.09
CA ASP A 147 -13.82 14.44 -22.45
C ASP A 147 -13.23 14.68 -21.06
N ILE A 148 -13.29 13.65 -20.23
CA ILE A 148 -12.54 13.57 -18.98
C ILE A 148 -11.82 12.23 -18.90
N SER A 149 -10.52 12.28 -18.64
CA SER A 149 -9.64 11.11 -18.64
C SER A 149 -8.82 11.02 -17.35
N ILE A 150 -8.53 9.79 -16.94
CA ILE A 150 -7.54 9.52 -15.89
C ILE A 150 -6.18 9.28 -16.55
N VAL A 151 -5.18 10.08 -16.17
CA VAL A 151 -3.79 9.84 -16.48
C VAL A 151 -3.18 9.02 -15.34
N HIS A 152 -2.67 7.85 -15.64
CA HIS A 152 -2.11 6.94 -14.65
C HIS A 152 -0.82 6.30 -15.18
N PHE A 153 -0.04 5.66 -14.32
CA PHE A 153 1.15 4.95 -14.78
C PHE A 153 0.78 3.79 -15.71
N ASN A 154 1.54 3.65 -16.77
CA ASN A 154 1.47 2.51 -17.68
C ASN A 154 2.11 1.28 -17.02
N ARG A 155 1.31 0.32 -16.61
CA ARG A 155 1.79 -0.91 -15.96
C ARG A 155 2.74 -1.76 -16.82
N ASN A 156 2.77 -1.53 -18.13
CA ASN A 156 3.65 -2.21 -19.07
C ASN A 156 4.94 -1.44 -19.34
N TYR A 157 5.11 -0.26 -18.75
CA TYR A 157 6.33 0.51 -18.87
C TYR A 157 7.47 -0.17 -18.13
N VAL A 158 8.61 -0.28 -18.80
CA VAL A 158 9.87 -0.71 -18.21
C VAL A 158 10.90 0.37 -18.50
N ARG A 159 11.51 0.92 -17.48
CA ARG A 159 12.55 1.95 -17.64
C ARG A 159 13.79 1.36 -18.28
N ARG A 160 14.28 2.01 -19.35
CA ARG A 160 15.55 1.68 -20.03
C ARG A 160 16.30 2.96 -20.36
N GLY A 161 17.33 3.25 -19.58
CA GLY A 161 18.06 4.52 -19.66
C GLY A 161 17.31 5.67 -19.00
N ASP A 162 17.22 6.81 -19.70
CA ASP A 162 16.49 7.97 -19.22
C ASP A 162 14.98 7.69 -19.11
N LEU A 163 14.31 8.43 -18.22
CA LEU A 163 12.87 8.27 -18.01
C LEU A 163 12.10 8.80 -19.23
N ASP A 164 11.40 7.92 -19.92
CA ASP A 164 10.48 8.29 -21.00
C ASP A 164 9.09 8.60 -20.40
N VAL A 165 8.81 9.89 -20.24
CA VAL A 165 7.55 10.36 -19.65
C VAL A 165 6.34 10.01 -20.51
N GLN A 166 6.49 10.01 -21.85
CA GLN A 166 5.40 9.68 -22.78
C GLN A 166 4.99 8.21 -22.66
N ALA A 167 5.97 7.33 -22.52
CA ALA A 167 5.74 5.89 -22.36
C ALA A 167 5.33 5.52 -20.92
N LEU A 168 5.76 6.30 -19.92
CA LEU A 168 5.50 6.07 -18.50
C LEU A 168 4.01 6.20 -18.16
N PHE A 169 3.29 7.11 -18.81
CA PHE A 169 1.89 7.35 -18.54
C PHE A 169 0.97 6.73 -19.60
N ALA A 170 -0.21 6.35 -19.18
CA ALA A 170 -1.34 6.02 -20.01
C ALA A 170 -2.52 6.93 -19.65
N SER A 171 -3.37 7.21 -20.64
CA SER A 171 -4.60 7.99 -20.44
C SER A 171 -5.81 7.12 -20.77
N SER A 172 -6.78 7.09 -19.88
CA SER A 172 -8.04 6.34 -20.04
C SER A 172 -9.22 7.30 -19.97
N SER A 173 -9.97 7.47 -21.08
CA SER A 173 -11.23 8.20 -21.05
C SER A 173 -12.24 7.47 -20.18
N ILE A 174 -12.93 8.23 -19.33
CA ILE A 174 -13.95 7.74 -18.40
C ILE A 174 -15.24 8.56 -18.49
N LEU A 175 -15.43 9.26 -19.61
CA LEU A 175 -16.57 10.18 -19.79
C LEU A 175 -17.93 9.49 -19.62
N ASN A 176 -18.09 8.28 -20.16
CA ASN A 176 -19.35 7.55 -20.06
C ASN A 176 -19.70 7.22 -18.62
N GLU A 177 -18.75 6.65 -17.88
CA GLU A 177 -18.90 6.28 -16.47
C GLU A 177 -19.15 7.51 -15.59
N VAL A 178 -18.54 8.62 -15.92
CA VAL A 178 -18.72 9.92 -15.25
C VAL A 178 -20.13 10.48 -15.50
N ILE A 179 -20.63 10.40 -16.73
CA ILE A 179 -22.00 10.84 -17.09
C ILE A 179 -23.04 10.00 -16.34
N GLU A 180 -22.85 8.68 -16.24
CA GLU A 180 -23.74 7.78 -15.51
C GLU A 180 -23.87 8.14 -14.02
N GLN A 181 -22.83 8.73 -13.42
CA GLN A 181 -22.82 9.11 -12.02
C GLN A 181 -23.43 10.50 -11.73
N GLN A 182 -23.77 11.32 -12.72
CA GLN A 182 -24.13 12.73 -12.50
C GLN A 182 -25.33 12.91 -11.56
N ALA A 183 -26.37 12.09 -11.68
CA ALA A 183 -27.54 12.16 -10.82
C ALA A 183 -27.17 11.89 -9.34
N MET A 184 -26.34 10.88 -9.10
CA MET A 184 -25.84 10.52 -7.76
C MET A 184 -24.94 11.65 -7.19
N ILE A 185 -24.09 12.25 -8.01
CA ILE A 185 -23.25 13.38 -7.59
C ILE A 185 -24.12 14.58 -7.17
N GLU A 186 -25.10 14.97 -7.98
CA GLU A 186 -25.99 16.10 -7.69
C GLU A 186 -26.78 15.88 -6.39
N GLU A 187 -27.38 14.70 -6.22
CA GLU A 187 -28.12 14.33 -5.00
C GLU A 187 -27.22 14.41 -3.76
N ASN A 188 -26.03 13.80 -3.81
CA ASN A 188 -25.13 13.78 -2.65
C ASN A 188 -24.55 15.17 -2.32
N ILE A 189 -24.32 16.03 -3.30
CA ILE A 189 -23.93 17.42 -3.03
C ILE A 189 -24.99 18.11 -2.18
N GLU A 190 -26.27 17.99 -2.51
CA GLU A 190 -27.36 18.61 -1.77
C GLU A 190 -27.57 17.98 -0.38
N VAL A 191 -27.46 16.65 -0.26
CA VAL A 191 -27.51 15.95 1.02
C VAL A 191 -26.40 16.44 1.96
N LEU A 192 -25.16 16.49 1.47
CA LEU A 192 -24.01 16.91 2.28
C LEU A 192 -24.06 18.39 2.65
N LYS A 193 -24.51 19.27 1.75
CA LYS A 193 -24.74 20.70 2.08
C LYS A 193 -25.80 20.87 3.16
N THR A 194 -26.91 20.14 3.06
CA THR A 194 -28.00 20.17 4.03
C THR A 194 -27.51 19.70 5.40
N MET A 195 -26.79 18.58 5.44
CA MET A 195 -26.18 18.05 6.67
C MET A 195 -25.23 19.08 7.32
N LEU A 196 -24.33 19.69 6.55
CA LEU A 196 -23.42 20.72 7.05
C LEU A 196 -24.14 21.98 7.55
N ALA A 197 -25.25 22.37 6.88
CA ALA A 197 -26.05 23.52 7.29
C ALA A 197 -26.79 23.30 8.61
N ALA A 198 -27.21 22.08 8.88
CA ALA A 198 -27.89 21.70 10.13
C ALA A 198 -26.99 21.85 11.36
N LYS A 199 -25.66 21.71 11.18
CA LYS A 199 -24.65 21.75 12.26
C LYS A 199 -24.91 20.77 13.40
N VAL A 200 -25.57 19.66 13.10
CA VAL A 200 -25.83 18.57 14.04
C VAL A 200 -24.98 17.38 13.61
N GLU A 201 -24.28 16.77 14.56
CA GLU A 201 -23.47 15.59 14.28
C GLU A 201 -24.37 14.44 13.78
N PRO A 202 -24.15 13.91 12.58
CA PRO A 202 -24.95 12.83 12.06
C PRO A 202 -24.65 11.52 12.81
N VAL A 203 -25.71 10.75 13.07
CA VAL A 203 -25.60 9.41 13.65
C VAL A 203 -25.28 8.47 12.51
N VAL A 204 -24.09 7.88 12.54
CA VAL A 204 -23.63 6.87 11.58
C VAL A 204 -23.03 5.72 12.38
N GLU A 205 -23.55 4.52 12.17
CA GLU A 205 -23.02 3.31 12.78
C GLU A 205 -21.61 3.01 12.24
N VAL A 206 -20.73 2.47 13.09
CA VAL A 206 -19.40 2.06 12.66
C VAL A 206 -19.47 0.79 11.81
N GLY A 207 -18.53 0.62 10.89
CA GLY A 207 -18.54 -0.53 9.99
C GLY A 207 -17.39 -0.47 8.95
N PRO A 208 -17.46 -1.30 7.89
CA PRO A 208 -16.38 -1.40 6.89
C PRO A 208 -15.99 -0.08 6.22
N HIS A 209 -16.90 0.90 6.14
CA HIS A 209 -16.62 2.22 5.60
C HIS A 209 -15.66 3.04 6.49
N CYS A 210 -15.40 2.62 7.73
CA CYS A 210 -14.42 3.28 8.59
C CYS A 210 -12.98 3.02 8.13
N THR A 211 -12.75 1.94 7.41
CA THR A 211 -11.41 1.54 6.93
C THR A 211 -11.30 1.48 5.41
N SER A 212 -12.41 1.54 4.67
CA SER A 212 -12.44 1.44 3.20
C SER A 212 -13.27 2.57 2.56
N PRO A 213 -12.82 3.18 1.45
CA PRO A 213 -11.59 2.92 0.70
C PRO A 213 -10.32 3.46 1.37
N TYR A 214 -10.45 4.31 2.38
CA TYR A 214 -9.35 4.88 3.18
C TYR A 214 -9.71 4.84 4.66
N GLU A 215 -8.72 4.63 5.50
CA GLU A 215 -8.91 4.69 6.94
C GLU A 215 -9.42 6.06 7.39
N CYS A 216 -10.37 6.04 8.31
CA CYS A 216 -10.99 7.25 8.81
C CYS A 216 -10.15 7.82 9.97
N PRO A 217 -9.70 9.08 9.91
CA PRO A 217 -8.88 9.66 10.98
C PRO A 217 -9.64 9.86 12.30
N PHE A 218 -10.95 9.57 12.33
CA PHE A 218 -11.80 9.64 13.51
C PHE A 218 -12.20 8.25 14.03
N ILE A 219 -11.49 7.19 13.64
CA ILE A 219 -11.85 5.83 14.02
C ILE A 219 -11.87 5.66 15.54
N GLU A 220 -10.86 6.14 16.25
CA GLU A 220 -10.78 6.07 17.70
C GLU A 220 -11.96 6.77 18.39
N TYR A 221 -12.38 7.93 17.88
CA TYR A 221 -13.54 8.66 18.42
C TYR A 221 -14.85 7.89 18.21
N CYS A 222 -15.02 7.28 17.04
CA CYS A 222 -16.29 6.60 16.71
C CYS A 222 -16.40 5.21 17.33
N TRP A 223 -15.29 4.51 17.56
CA TRP A 223 -15.25 3.15 18.10
C TRP A 223 -15.11 3.08 19.61
N LYS A 224 -14.86 4.21 20.30
CA LYS A 224 -14.64 4.25 21.75
C LYS A 224 -15.78 3.67 22.60
N ASP A 225 -17.03 3.76 22.11
CA ASP A 225 -18.23 3.29 22.79
C ASP A 225 -18.76 1.97 22.18
N VAL A 226 -18.10 1.45 21.15
CA VAL A 226 -18.36 0.11 20.64
C VAL A 226 -17.68 -0.84 21.60
N VAL A 227 -18.42 -1.23 22.63
CA VAL A 227 -18.01 -2.29 23.54
C VAL A 227 -17.89 -3.53 22.66
N ASP A 228 -16.70 -4.09 22.55
CA ASP A 228 -16.54 -5.45 22.05
C ASP A 228 -17.51 -6.31 22.87
N GLU A 229 -18.62 -6.75 22.26
CA GLU A 229 -19.51 -7.72 22.88
C GLU A 229 -18.62 -8.93 23.18
N VAL A 230 -18.27 -9.03 24.47
CA VAL A 230 -17.62 -10.19 25.08
C VAL A 230 -16.42 -10.70 24.24
N THR A 231 -15.25 -10.19 24.51
CA THR A 231 -14.07 -11.00 24.33
C THR A 231 -14.15 -12.15 25.34
N GLU A 232 -14.89 -13.22 25.00
CA GLU A 232 -14.55 -14.52 25.56
C GLU A 232 -13.04 -14.67 25.32
N GLU A 233 -12.24 -14.84 26.37
CA GLU A 233 -10.82 -15.16 26.23
C GLU A 233 -10.74 -16.45 25.41
N LEU A 234 -10.54 -16.30 24.11
CA LEU A 234 -10.46 -17.45 23.23
C LEU A 234 -9.22 -18.25 23.61
N SER A 235 -9.37 -19.57 23.60
CA SER A 235 -8.28 -20.47 23.94
C SER A 235 -7.05 -20.21 23.07
N THR A 236 -5.89 -20.14 23.71
CA THR A 236 -4.57 -20.13 23.05
C THR A 236 -4.07 -21.54 22.73
N GLU A 237 -4.80 -22.59 23.17
CA GLU A 237 -4.48 -23.97 22.83
C GLU A 237 -4.81 -24.24 21.37
N ALA A 238 -3.85 -24.85 20.66
CA ALA A 238 -4.02 -25.21 19.27
C ALA A 238 -4.73 -26.55 19.10
N ASN A 239 -5.77 -26.57 18.29
CA ASN A 239 -6.32 -27.83 17.75
C ASN A 239 -5.41 -28.29 16.60
N VAL A 240 -4.92 -29.53 16.65
CA VAL A 240 -3.90 -30.03 15.71
C VAL A 240 -4.40 -31.23 14.93
N ASP A 241 -4.42 -31.14 13.61
CA ASP A 241 -4.47 -32.29 12.70
C ASP A 241 -3.07 -32.85 12.54
N ASN A 242 -2.75 -33.84 13.38
CA ASN A 242 -1.41 -34.44 13.44
C ASN A 242 -1.01 -35.13 12.13
N SER A 243 -1.95 -35.76 11.42
CA SER A 243 -1.64 -36.48 10.17
C SER A 243 -1.18 -35.53 9.08
N SER A 244 -1.98 -34.50 8.80
CA SER A 244 -1.64 -33.51 7.77
C SER A 244 -0.38 -32.71 8.12
N LEU A 245 -0.18 -32.41 9.40
CA LEU A 245 1.03 -31.71 9.88
C LEU A 245 2.28 -32.59 9.77
N GLN A 246 2.17 -33.90 10.10
CA GLN A 246 3.28 -34.85 9.99
C GLN A 246 3.70 -34.99 8.52
N ASP A 247 2.75 -35.23 7.62
CA ASP A 247 3.00 -35.35 6.18
C ASP A 247 3.72 -34.11 5.64
N PHE A 248 3.26 -32.92 6.05
CA PHE A 248 3.89 -31.65 5.67
C PHE A 248 5.35 -31.54 6.14
N ILE A 249 5.64 -31.96 7.38
CA ILE A 249 7.00 -31.89 7.94
C ILE A 249 7.92 -32.94 7.30
N ASP A 250 7.40 -34.15 7.02
CA ASP A 250 8.18 -35.25 6.44
C ASP A 250 8.60 -34.98 5.00
N ASP A 251 7.85 -34.14 4.27
CA ASP A 251 8.17 -33.69 2.91
C ASP A 251 9.33 -32.68 2.87
N LEU A 252 9.74 -32.11 4.01
CA LEU A 252 10.78 -31.09 4.07
C LEU A 252 12.18 -31.67 4.07
N LEU A 253 13.03 -31.16 3.19
CA LEU A 253 14.39 -31.66 2.99
C LEU A 253 15.42 -30.69 3.59
N TYR A 254 16.34 -31.21 4.40
CA TYR A 254 17.46 -30.42 4.93
C TYR A 254 18.56 -30.16 3.87
N PRO A 255 19.26 -29.00 3.97
CA PRO A 255 19.10 -27.93 4.95
C PRO A 255 17.76 -27.22 4.81
N LEU A 256 17.19 -26.79 5.95
CA LEU A 256 16.03 -25.90 5.94
C LEU A 256 16.51 -24.46 5.95
N CYS A 257 16.01 -23.68 5.01
CA CYS A 257 16.25 -22.25 4.85
C CYS A 257 14.96 -21.49 5.15
N TYR A 258 14.93 -20.66 6.18
CA TYR A 258 13.82 -19.76 6.51
C TYR A 258 14.13 -18.41 5.90
N PHE A 259 13.35 -18.00 4.94
CA PHE A 259 13.67 -16.91 4.03
C PHE A 259 12.56 -15.86 3.97
N ASP A 260 12.95 -14.59 3.95
CA ASP A 260 12.04 -13.46 3.84
C ASP A 260 12.68 -12.29 3.11
N PHE A 261 11.88 -11.57 2.27
CA PHE A 261 12.27 -10.35 1.58
C PHE A 261 11.64 -9.12 2.20
N GLU A 262 12.41 -8.00 2.19
CA GLU A 262 11.83 -6.66 2.26
C GLU A 262 11.91 -5.99 0.89
N THR A 263 10.81 -5.32 0.51
CA THR A 263 10.67 -4.68 -0.79
C THR A 263 10.25 -3.23 -0.69
N VAL A 264 10.70 -2.43 -1.66
CA VAL A 264 10.26 -1.05 -1.85
C VAL A 264 9.55 -0.92 -3.20
N MET A 265 8.50 -0.10 -3.24
CA MET A 265 7.76 0.19 -4.45
C MET A 265 7.79 1.68 -4.76
N TYR A 266 8.10 2.02 -6.01
CA TYR A 266 8.10 3.40 -6.49
C TYR A 266 7.07 3.57 -7.60
N GLY A 267 6.28 4.64 -7.55
CA GLY A 267 5.40 5.00 -8.66
C GLY A 267 6.20 5.33 -9.91
N ILE A 268 7.25 6.14 -9.77
CA ILE A 268 8.19 6.44 -10.84
C ILE A 268 9.39 5.50 -10.70
N PRO A 269 9.62 4.55 -11.64
CA PRO A 269 10.66 3.54 -11.48
C PRO A 269 12.06 4.19 -11.46
N PRO A 270 12.83 3.96 -10.37
CA PRO A 270 14.13 4.62 -10.20
C PRO A 270 15.27 3.97 -10.98
N PHE A 271 15.17 2.68 -11.30
CA PHE A 271 16.25 1.89 -11.87
C PHE A 271 15.92 1.37 -13.26
N ASN A 272 16.95 1.06 -14.05
CA ASN A 272 16.77 0.31 -15.30
C ASN A 272 16.10 -1.04 -15.05
N GLU A 273 15.34 -1.51 -16.03
CA GLU A 273 14.57 -2.74 -15.95
C GLU A 273 13.64 -2.78 -14.71
N SER A 274 13.13 -1.60 -14.26
CA SER A 274 12.07 -1.54 -13.26
C SER A 274 10.82 -0.88 -13.82
N SER A 275 9.67 -1.23 -13.24
CA SER A 275 8.33 -0.79 -13.65
C SER A 275 7.63 -0.02 -12.54
N PRO A 276 6.62 0.81 -12.86
CA PRO A 276 5.82 1.50 -11.84
C PRO A 276 5.20 0.52 -10.86
N TRP A 277 5.35 0.80 -9.56
CA TRP A 277 4.81 0.00 -8.44
C TRP A 277 5.27 -1.46 -8.43
N GLN A 278 6.38 -1.76 -9.07
CA GLN A 278 7.02 -3.07 -8.95
C GLN A 278 7.61 -3.21 -7.55
N ALA A 279 7.36 -4.35 -6.90
CA ALA A 279 8.07 -4.70 -5.67
C ALA A 279 9.55 -4.98 -6.00
N LEU A 280 10.42 -4.13 -5.49
CA LEU A 280 11.87 -4.21 -5.71
C LEU A 280 12.53 -4.70 -4.41
N PRO A 281 13.02 -5.92 -4.33
CA PRO A 281 13.73 -6.41 -3.16
C PRO A 281 14.98 -5.58 -2.88
N PHE A 282 15.09 -5.08 -1.65
CA PHE A 282 16.25 -4.32 -1.19
C PHE A 282 16.99 -5.01 -0.02
N GLN A 283 16.31 -5.94 0.62
CA GLN A 283 16.83 -6.68 1.78
C GLN A 283 16.28 -8.09 1.75
N TYR A 284 17.05 -9.04 2.29
CA TYR A 284 16.53 -10.33 2.74
C TYR A 284 17.18 -10.75 4.05
N SER A 285 16.51 -11.66 4.74
CA SER A 285 17.02 -12.39 5.88
C SER A 285 16.91 -13.90 5.63
N LEU A 286 17.89 -14.66 6.10
CA LEU A 286 17.96 -16.10 5.95
C LEU A 286 18.46 -16.75 7.23
N HIS A 287 17.63 -17.59 7.86
CA HIS A 287 18.11 -18.55 8.86
C HIS A 287 18.24 -19.92 8.21
N LYS A 288 19.36 -20.61 8.42
CA LYS A 288 19.66 -21.90 7.81
C LYS A 288 19.98 -22.95 8.87
N GLN A 289 19.31 -24.09 8.78
CA GLN A 289 19.54 -25.25 9.65
C GLN A 289 19.95 -26.45 8.80
N HIS A 290 21.17 -26.97 9.00
CA HIS A 290 21.76 -27.99 8.16
C HIS A 290 21.19 -29.40 8.38
N LYS A 291 20.70 -29.70 9.57
CA LYS A 291 20.11 -31.00 9.96
C LYS A 291 19.21 -30.81 11.19
N PRO A 292 18.33 -31.78 11.49
CA PRO A 292 17.50 -31.73 12.69
C PRO A 292 18.32 -31.42 13.94
N ASN A 293 17.79 -30.56 14.82
CA ASN A 293 18.40 -30.14 16.08
C ASN A 293 19.78 -29.46 15.99
N ALA A 294 20.28 -29.16 14.79
CA ALA A 294 21.49 -28.34 14.66
C ALA A 294 21.16 -26.87 15.00
N LEU A 295 22.21 -26.14 15.41
CA LEU A 295 22.12 -24.69 15.49
C LEU A 295 21.90 -24.12 14.10
N TRP A 296 21.15 -23.01 14.02
CA TRP A 296 20.95 -22.27 12.78
C TRP A 296 22.02 -21.18 12.62
N GLU A 297 22.37 -20.95 11.38
CA GLU A 297 23.19 -19.82 10.94
C GLU A 297 22.27 -18.72 10.43
N HIS A 298 22.68 -17.47 10.56
CA HIS A 298 21.93 -16.32 10.04
C HIS A 298 22.81 -15.54 9.08
N THR A 299 22.28 -15.28 7.89
CA THR A 299 22.85 -14.35 6.91
C THR A 299 21.77 -13.37 6.46
N ALA A 300 22.20 -12.19 6.02
CA ALA A 300 21.30 -11.15 5.53
C ALA A 300 22.01 -10.27 4.51
N TYR A 301 21.24 -9.66 3.63
CA TYR A 301 21.68 -8.58 2.76
C TYR A 301 20.78 -7.36 2.98
N LEU A 302 21.36 -6.17 2.95
CA LEU A 302 20.65 -4.90 2.95
C LEU A 302 21.35 -3.93 1.98
N GLY A 303 20.64 -3.48 0.95
CA GLY A 303 21.11 -2.46 0.03
C GLY A 303 21.57 -1.19 0.74
N ASP A 304 22.45 -0.42 0.13
CA ASP A 304 23.04 0.79 0.74
C ASP A 304 22.09 2.02 0.68
N GLY A 305 20.97 1.90 -0.02
CA GLY A 305 20.00 2.98 -0.21
C GLY A 305 20.36 3.97 -1.33
N LYS A 306 21.54 3.85 -1.96
CA LYS A 306 22.04 4.84 -2.92
C LYS A 306 21.92 4.40 -4.38
N GLY A 307 21.89 3.10 -4.64
CA GLY A 307 21.87 2.53 -5.99
C GLY A 307 20.86 1.39 -6.11
N ASP A 308 20.89 0.73 -7.26
CA ASP A 308 20.08 -0.48 -7.48
C ASP A 308 20.65 -1.65 -6.66
N PRO A 309 19.94 -2.14 -5.65
CA PRO A 309 20.45 -3.21 -4.80
C PRO A 309 20.30 -4.61 -5.40
N ARG A 310 19.49 -4.75 -6.47
CA ARG A 310 18.94 -6.04 -6.91
C ARG A 310 19.98 -7.02 -7.41
N GLU A 311 20.96 -6.59 -8.20
CA GLU A 311 21.96 -7.52 -8.76
C GLU A 311 22.89 -8.08 -7.67
N ALA A 312 23.36 -7.22 -6.76
CA ALA A 312 24.18 -7.65 -5.61
C ALA A 312 23.39 -8.56 -4.67
N LEU A 313 22.11 -8.24 -4.43
CA LEU A 313 21.19 -9.06 -3.65
C LEU A 313 21.01 -10.46 -4.28
N ILE A 314 20.81 -10.56 -5.61
CA ILE A 314 20.71 -11.84 -6.33
C ILE A 314 21.97 -12.68 -6.12
N GLN A 315 23.16 -12.10 -6.31
CA GLN A 315 24.41 -12.81 -6.18
C GLN A 315 24.59 -13.38 -4.77
N GLN A 316 24.23 -12.60 -3.75
CA GLN A 316 24.33 -13.02 -2.36
C GLN A 316 23.29 -14.11 -2.03
N ILE A 317 22.04 -14.00 -2.46
CA ILE A 317 21.00 -15.04 -2.27
C ILE A 317 21.46 -16.39 -2.83
N ILE A 318 21.96 -16.39 -4.08
CA ILE A 318 22.40 -17.62 -4.74
C ILE A 318 23.50 -18.32 -3.91
N GLN A 319 24.43 -17.55 -3.34
CA GLN A 319 25.50 -18.05 -2.49
C GLN A 319 24.95 -18.59 -1.16
N ASP A 320 24.13 -17.82 -0.47
CA ASP A 320 23.68 -18.11 0.90
C ASP A 320 22.67 -19.26 0.95
N VAL A 321 21.68 -19.26 0.04
CA VAL A 321 20.67 -20.31 -0.03
C VAL A 321 21.28 -21.63 -0.50
N GLY A 322 22.20 -21.59 -1.46
CA GLY A 322 22.82 -22.79 -2.04
C GLY A 322 21.85 -23.61 -2.92
N THR A 323 22.23 -24.85 -3.21
CA THR A 323 21.57 -25.65 -4.24
C THR A 323 20.68 -26.80 -3.74
N LYS A 324 20.58 -27.00 -2.41
CA LYS A 324 19.87 -28.13 -1.80
C LYS A 324 18.96 -27.67 -0.67
N GLY A 325 18.02 -28.57 -0.31
CA GLY A 325 17.15 -28.39 0.82
C GLY A 325 15.90 -27.57 0.52
N THR A 326 15.00 -27.47 1.49
CA THR A 326 13.73 -26.75 1.39
C THR A 326 13.91 -25.30 1.85
N ILE A 327 13.26 -24.37 1.14
CA ILE A 327 13.21 -22.96 1.47
C ILE A 327 11.82 -22.64 1.98
N LEU A 328 11.71 -22.29 3.25
CA LEU A 328 10.48 -21.96 3.95
C LEU A 328 10.30 -20.45 3.98
N ALA A 329 9.16 -19.97 3.54
CA ALA A 329 8.76 -18.58 3.66
C ALA A 329 7.33 -18.47 4.21
N TRP A 330 7.01 -17.38 4.89
CA TRP A 330 5.66 -17.11 5.34
C TRP A 330 4.88 -16.39 4.24
N HIS A 331 3.97 -17.09 3.57
CA HIS A 331 3.33 -16.65 2.33
C HIS A 331 4.25 -16.69 1.10
N ALA A 332 4.88 -17.85 0.86
CA ALA A 332 5.90 -18.07 -0.17
C ALA A 332 5.55 -17.55 -1.58
N GLN A 333 4.25 -17.39 -1.91
CA GLN A 333 3.82 -16.83 -3.20
C GLN A 333 4.33 -15.40 -3.44
N TYR A 334 4.49 -14.61 -2.37
CA TYR A 334 5.05 -13.26 -2.47
C TYR A 334 6.52 -13.31 -2.87
N GLU A 335 7.32 -14.16 -2.19
CA GLU A 335 8.75 -14.36 -2.45
C GLU A 335 8.99 -14.89 -3.86
N VAL A 336 8.17 -15.86 -4.28
CA VAL A 336 8.16 -16.38 -5.65
C VAL A 336 7.89 -15.27 -6.68
N THR A 337 6.98 -14.34 -6.38
CA THR A 337 6.67 -13.21 -7.28
C THR A 337 7.86 -12.25 -7.38
N CYS A 338 8.52 -11.96 -6.26
CA CYS A 338 9.74 -11.15 -6.22
C CYS A 338 10.87 -11.79 -7.02
N LEU A 339 11.12 -13.10 -6.81
CA LEU A 339 12.14 -13.84 -7.56
C LEU A 339 11.86 -13.87 -9.07
N LYS A 340 10.61 -14.07 -9.48
CA LYS A 340 10.21 -13.98 -10.90
C LYS A 340 10.43 -12.59 -11.47
N GLY A 341 10.15 -11.54 -10.69
CA GLY A 341 10.47 -10.17 -11.07
C GLY A 341 11.97 -9.96 -11.29
N LEU A 342 12.81 -10.50 -10.40
CA LEU A 342 14.26 -10.48 -10.54
C LEU A 342 14.73 -11.24 -11.79
N ILE A 343 14.14 -12.40 -12.12
CA ILE A 343 14.43 -13.14 -13.35
C ILE A 343 14.11 -12.31 -14.57
N CYS A 344 12.95 -11.66 -14.61
CA CYS A 344 12.58 -10.79 -15.74
C CYS A 344 13.56 -9.63 -15.92
N ASN A 345 14.02 -9.03 -14.81
CA ASN A 345 14.93 -7.88 -14.84
C ASN A 345 16.41 -8.29 -15.11
N PHE A 346 16.82 -9.49 -14.67
CA PHE A 346 18.19 -10.01 -14.74
C PHE A 346 18.20 -11.45 -15.30
N PRO A 347 17.90 -11.66 -16.59
CA PRO A 347 17.73 -13.00 -17.16
C PRO A 347 18.99 -13.88 -17.10
N GLN A 348 20.17 -13.27 -16.94
CA GLN A 348 21.43 -14.02 -16.72
C GLN A 348 21.40 -14.88 -15.45
N TYR A 349 20.54 -14.57 -14.48
CA TYR A 349 20.37 -15.32 -13.22
C TYR A 349 19.14 -16.24 -13.21
N GLU A 350 18.44 -16.42 -14.37
CA GLU A 350 17.21 -17.21 -14.44
C GLU A 350 17.37 -18.62 -13.84
N LYS A 351 18.37 -19.37 -14.29
CA LYS A 351 18.56 -20.77 -13.86
C LYS A 351 18.73 -20.93 -12.34
N PRO A 352 19.65 -20.20 -11.67
CA PRO A 352 19.80 -20.34 -10.23
C PRO A 352 18.59 -19.82 -9.44
N LEU A 353 17.92 -18.75 -9.88
CA LEU A 353 16.72 -18.25 -9.22
C LEU A 353 15.53 -19.19 -9.40
N GLN A 354 15.37 -19.80 -10.59
CA GLN A 354 14.35 -20.80 -10.81
C GLN A 354 14.55 -22.03 -9.92
N ALA A 355 15.78 -22.50 -9.74
CA ALA A 355 16.11 -23.59 -8.82
C ALA A 355 15.83 -23.25 -7.35
N ILE A 356 15.85 -21.97 -6.95
CA ILE A 356 15.40 -21.51 -5.64
C ILE A 356 13.88 -21.58 -5.55
N ILE A 357 13.15 -21.06 -6.54
CA ILE A 357 11.68 -21.05 -6.59
C ILE A 357 11.12 -22.48 -6.46
N GLU A 358 11.71 -23.45 -7.15
CA GLU A 358 11.25 -24.85 -7.14
C GLU A 358 11.36 -25.55 -5.77
N ARG A 359 12.15 -25.00 -4.85
CA ARG A 359 12.36 -25.53 -3.50
C ARG A 359 11.59 -24.75 -2.43
N MET A 360 10.85 -23.69 -2.82
CA MET A 360 10.09 -22.89 -1.86
C MET A 360 8.82 -23.58 -1.41
N VAL A 361 8.59 -23.56 -0.11
CA VAL A 361 7.41 -24.12 0.57
C VAL A 361 6.83 -23.06 1.50
N ASP A 362 5.52 -22.94 1.50
CA ASP A 362 4.81 -21.96 2.34
C ASP A 362 4.57 -22.51 3.76
N LEU A 363 5.30 -21.99 4.73
CA LEU A 363 5.15 -22.34 6.15
C LEU A 363 3.82 -21.89 6.77
N LYS A 364 3.08 -21.02 6.10
CA LYS A 364 1.73 -20.59 6.52
C LYS A 364 0.65 -21.66 6.27
N ILE A 365 0.92 -22.65 5.40
CA ILE A 365 -0.07 -23.68 5.00
C ILE A 365 -0.72 -24.37 6.20
N PRO A 366 -0.01 -24.85 7.22
CA PRO A 366 -0.64 -25.51 8.37
C PRO A 366 -1.71 -24.67 9.06
N PHE A 367 -1.51 -23.35 9.14
CA PHE A 367 -2.44 -22.40 9.75
C PHE A 367 -3.59 -22.03 8.80
N SER A 368 -3.27 -21.73 7.54
CA SER A 368 -4.28 -21.33 6.54
C SER A 368 -5.25 -22.47 6.19
N LYS A 369 -4.80 -23.72 6.25
CA LYS A 369 -5.63 -24.93 6.09
C LYS A 369 -6.24 -25.45 7.39
N LYS A 370 -6.01 -24.73 8.50
CA LYS A 370 -6.49 -25.10 9.84
C LYS A 370 -6.03 -26.49 10.32
N TRP A 371 -4.90 -26.98 9.86
CA TRP A 371 -4.23 -28.14 10.49
C TRP A 371 -3.71 -27.76 11.88
N ILE A 372 -3.40 -26.48 12.04
CA ILE A 372 -3.20 -25.82 13.33
C ILE A 372 -4.27 -24.72 13.42
N ASP A 373 -5.27 -24.93 14.25
CA ASP A 373 -6.33 -23.94 14.51
C ASP A 373 -6.21 -23.42 15.94
N ILE A 374 -5.92 -22.12 16.06
CA ILE A 374 -5.75 -21.43 17.33
C ILE A 374 -6.90 -20.43 17.45
N PRO A 375 -7.91 -20.68 18.32
CA PRO A 375 -9.07 -19.79 18.45
C PRO A 375 -8.68 -18.32 18.66
N ALA A 376 -7.69 -18.04 19.50
CA ALA A 376 -7.19 -16.69 19.79
C ALA A 376 -6.63 -15.95 18.57
N CYS A 377 -6.35 -16.63 17.46
CA CYS A 377 -5.96 -15.98 16.19
C CYS A 377 -7.16 -15.53 15.35
N HIS A 378 -8.41 -15.74 15.79
CA HIS A 378 -9.64 -15.35 15.10
C HIS A 378 -9.67 -15.79 13.61
N GLY A 379 -9.11 -16.98 13.32
CA GLY A 379 -8.99 -17.53 11.96
C GLY A 379 -7.95 -16.85 11.07
N SER A 380 -7.17 -15.91 11.60
CA SER A 380 -6.06 -15.29 10.88
C SER A 380 -4.83 -16.20 10.88
N ALA A 381 -4.20 -16.35 9.71
CA ALA A 381 -2.92 -17.02 9.56
C ALA A 381 -1.76 -16.01 9.30
N SER A 382 -1.93 -14.72 9.60
CA SER A 382 -0.84 -13.75 9.56
C SER A 382 0.19 -14.06 10.63
N ILE A 383 1.50 -13.97 10.30
CA ILE A 383 2.57 -14.21 11.27
C ILE A 383 2.44 -13.30 12.49
N LYS A 384 2.04 -12.06 12.32
CA LYS A 384 1.85 -11.06 13.38
C LYS A 384 0.67 -11.40 14.33
N LYS A 385 -0.27 -12.23 13.90
CA LYS A 385 -1.37 -12.74 14.74
C LYS A 385 -1.03 -14.09 15.34
N VAL A 386 -0.31 -14.94 14.60
CA VAL A 386 0.08 -16.28 15.06
C VAL A 386 1.24 -16.20 16.07
N LEU A 387 2.26 -15.39 15.82
CA LEU A 387 3.46 -15.33 16.62
C LEU A 387 3.19 -15.02 18.11
N PRO A 388 2.49 -13.94 18.49
CA PRO A 388 2.33 -13.60 19.91
C PRO A 388 1.48 -14.62 20.67
N VAL A 389 0.58 -15.33 20.00
CA VAL A 389 -0.24 -16.38 20.61
C VAL A 389 0.52 -17.71 20.68
N PHE A 390 1.24 -18.05 19.61
CA PHE A 390 1.90 -19.35 19.47
C PHE A 390 3.29 -19.39 20.12
N ILE A 391 4.00 -18.25 20.15
CA ILE A 391 5.34 -18.06 20.74
C ILE A 391 5.32 -16.76 21.58
N PRO A 392 4.65 -16.72 22.76
CA PRO A 392 4.42 -15.49 23.52
C PRO A 392 5.69 -14.74 23.97
N GLU A 393 6.84 -15.43 23.98
CA GLU A 393 8.13 -14.82 24.30
C GLU A 393 8.76 -14.05 23.13
N LEU A 394 8.11 -13.97 21.96
CA LEU A 394 8.55 -13.19 20.81
C LEU A 394 7.48 -12.21 20.38
N SER A 395 7.84 -10.94 20.27
CA SER A 395 6.99 -9.85 19.81
C SER A 395 7.75 -8.91 18.88
N TYR A 396 7.02 -8.21 18.04
CA TYR A 396 7.53 -7.08 17.25
C TYR A 396 7.49 -5.77 18.05
N ASP A 397 6.83 -5.73 19.19
CA ASP A 397 6.54 -4.50 19.95
C ASP A 397 7.81 -3.80 20.45
N ASP A 398 8.89 -4.54 20.64
CA ASP A 398 10.19 -4.01 21.07
C ASP A 398 11.03 -3.44 19.91
N LEU A 399 10.54 -3.52 18.67
CA LEU A 399 11.23 -3.01 17.48
C LEU A 399 10.72 -1.64 17.10
N ASP A 400 11.62 -0.76 16.64
CA ASP A 400 11.27 0.55 16.09
C ASP A 400 10.50 0.42 14.74
N ILE A 401 10.83 -0.60 13.95
CA ILE A 401 10.10 -0.97 12.73
C ILE A 401 9.28 -2.22 13.03
N GLN A 402 7.97 -2.11 12.89
CA GLN A 402 7.04 -3.20 13.21
C GLN A 402 6.25 -3.69 12.00
N GLU A 403 6.36 -2.99 10.86
CA GLU A 403 5.60 -3.30 9.65
C GLU A 403 6.43 -3.14 8.38
N GLY A 404 6.16 -3.98 7.36
CA GLY A 404 6.86 -3.94 6.08
C GLY A 404 6.71 -2.61 5.33
N MET A 405 5.57 -1.89 5.47
CA MET A 405 5.42 -0.56 4.89
C MET A 405 6.36 0.46 5.54
N ALA A 406 6.55 0.38 6.87
CA ALA A 406 7.51 1.21 7.58
C ALA A 406 8.94 0.89 7.14
N ALA A 407 9.29 -0.39 6.98
CA ALA A 407 10.59 -0.81 6.46
C ALA A 407 10.85 -0.27 5.05
N SER A 408 9.86 -0.37 4.17
CA SER A 408 9.89 0.17 2.80
C SER A 408 10.12 1.69 2.80
N PHE A 409 9.38 2.41 3.64
CA PHE A 409 9.52 3.86 3.78
C PHE A 409 10.91 4.25 4.30
N VAL A 410 11.36 3.68 5.42
CA VAL A 410 12.68 3.94 5.99
C VAL A 410 13.78 3.71 4.95
N TYR A 411 13.73 2.60 4.22
CA TYR A 411 14.71 2.33 3.17
C TYR A 411 14.68 3.36 2.05
N SER A 412 13.51 3.79 1.61
CA SER A 412 13.36 4.80 0.54
C SER A 412 13.96 6.15 0.90
N GLN A 413 13.94 6.49 2.20
CA GLN A 413 14.49 7.75 2.72
C GLN A 413 15.98 7.66 3.11
N LEU A 414 16.54 6.45 3.20
CA LEU A 414 17.87 6.20 3.75
C LEU A 414 18.97 7.08 3.14
N GLN A 415 18.97 7.26 1.82
CA GLN A 415 20.00 8.06 1.11
C GLN A 415 19.97 9.56 1.44
N TYR A 416 18.85 10.06 1.98
CA TYR A 416 18.67 11.49 2.29
C TYR A 416 19.00 11.83 3.75
N GLN A 417 19.28 10.82 4.58
CA GLN A 417 19.61 10.98 5.98
C GLN A 417 21.11 11.25 6.20
N ASP A 418 21.46 11.80 7.34
CA ASP A 418 22.85 11.90 7.79
C ASP A 418 23.42 10.50 8.12
N GLU A 419 24.76 10.39 8.22
CA GLU A 419 25.44 9.11 8.38
C GLU A 419 25.05 8.37 9.68
N ALA A 420 24.84 9.07 10.79
CA ALA A 420 24.47 8.47 12.06
C ALA A 420 23.04 7.91 12.01
N THR A 421 22.11 8.67 11.43
CA THR A 421 20.73 8.26 11.20
C THR A 421 20.68 7.07 10.23
N GLN A 422 21.43 7.11 9.12
CA GLN A 422 21.54 5.98 8.20
C GLN A 422 21.99 4.70 8.93
N GLN A 423 23.00 4.79 9.77
CA GLN A 423 23.52 3.64 10.51
C GLN A 423 22.46 3.05 11.46
N THR A 424 21.74 3.91 12.19
CA THR A 424 20.67 3.49 13.08
C THR A 424 19.54 2.82 12.33
N GLN A 425 19.03 3.46 11.26
CA GLN A 425 17.96 2.91 10.44
C GLN A 425 18.33 1.60 9.76
N ARG A 426 19.57 1.43 9.33
CA ARG A 426 20.07 0.14 8.80
C ARG A 426 20.04 -0.97 9.85
N GLN A 427 20.38 -0.67 11.10
CA GLN A 427 20.28 -1.66 12.19
C GLN A 427 18.83 -2.04 12.48
N GLN A 428 17.91 -1.08 12.46
CA GLN A 428 16.48 -1.31 12.66
C GLN A 428 15.89 -2.19 11.53
N LEU A 429 16.22 -1.90 10.26
CA LEU A 429 15.81 -2.71 9.10
C LEU A 429 16.33 -4.17 9.22
N LEU A 430 17.62 -4.33 9.57
CA LEU A 430 18.20 -5.66 9.75
C LEU A 430 17.57 -6.42 10.92
N ALA A 431 17.24 -5.75 12.03
CA ALA A 431 16.60 -6.36 13.18
C ALA A 431 15.18 -6.83 12.84
N TYR A 432 14.40 -6.01 12.11
CA TYR A 432 13.03 -6.32 11.70
C TYR A 432 12.98 -7.59 10.83
N CYS A 433 13.64 -7.59 9.68
CA CYS A 433 13.63 -8.73 8.75
C CYS A 433 14.26 -10.00 9.36
N LYS A 434 15.26 -9.84 10.27
CA LYS A 434 15.80 -10.97 11.04
C LYS A 434 14.75 -11.60 11.96
N LEU A 435 13.89 -10.79 12.58
CA LEU A 435 12.84 -11.31 13.45
C LEU A 435 11.82 -12.11 12.67
N ASP A 436 11.45 -11.69 11.43
CA ASP A 436 10.51 -12.43 10.58
C ASP A 436 11.00 -13.85 10.31
N THR A 437 12.26 -14.01 9.91
CA THR A 437 12.81 -15.35 9.65
C THR A 437 13.07 -16.13 10.95
N TYR A 438 13.45 -15.47 12.04
CA TYR A 438 13.60 -16.12 13.34
C TYR A 438 12.26 -16.59 13.92
N ALA A 439 11.19 -15.83 13.73
CA ALA A 439 9.84 -16.23 14.09
C ALA A 439 9.42 -17.53 13.39
N MET A 440 9.72 -17.66 12.09
CA MET A 440 9.48 -18.90 11.35
C MET A 440 10.25 -20.09 11.94
N VAL A 441 11.53 -19.92 12.33
CA VAL A 441 12.32 -20.97 13.01
C VAL A 441 11.65 -21.40 14.31
N ARG A 442 11.17 -20.44 15.11
CA ARG A 442 10.54 -20.74 16.41
C ARG A 442 9.17 -21.42 16.24
N ILE A 443 8.38 -20.95 15.28
CA ILE A 443 7.11 -21.58 14.93
C ILE A 443 7.35 -23.02 14.45
N PHE A 444 8.26 -23.24 13.53
CA PHE A 444 8.56 -24.59 13.02
C PHE A 444 9.05 -25.53 14.11
N LYS A 445 9.92 -25.06 15.02
CA LYS A 445 10.33 -25.83 16.18
C LYS A 445 9.14 -26.26 17.04
N LYS A 446 8.18 -25.38 17.28
CA LYS A 446 6.98 -25.71 18.06
C LYS A 446 6.05 -26.68 17.32
N LEU A 447 5.90 -26.57 15.99
CA LEU A 447 5.17 -27.54 15.19
C LEU A 447 5.74 -28.95 15.37
N ASN A 448 7.06 -29.12 15.30
CA ASN A 448 7.73 -30.41 15.56
C ASN A 448 7.49 -30.95 17.00
N GLN A 449 7.44 -30.06 18.00
CA GLN A 449 7.16 -30.47 19.37
C GLN A 449 5.72 -30.97 19.56
N LEU A 450 4.75 -30.35 18.89
CA LEU A 450 3.33 -30.77 18.95
C LEU A 450 3.14 -32.22 18.45
N ILE A 451 3.87 -32.60 17.41
CA ILE A 451 3.84 -33.96 16.88
C ILE A 451 4.54 -34.94 17.83
N SER A 452 5.74 -34.57 18.33
CA SER A 452 6.57 -35.45 19.16
C SER A 452 5.94 -35.77 20.52
N ASN A 453 5.26 -34.82 21.16
CA ASN A 453 4.65 -35.01 22.47
C ASN A 453 3.51 -36.05 22.43
N LYS A 454 2.72 -36.10 21.37
CA LYS A 454 1.63 -37.09 21.24
C LYS A 454 2.11 -38.49 20.87
N GLN A 455 3.29 -38.65 20.26
CA GLN A 455 3.86 -39.99 20.06
C GLN A 455 4.26 -40.66 21.38
N ASN A 456 4.65 -39.88 22.39
CA ASN A 456 4.99 -40.38 23.73
C ASN A 456 3.72 -40.79 24.54
N ASP A 457 2.60 -40.07 24.40
CA ASP A 457 1.34 -40.39 25.08
C ASP A 457 0.73 -41.73 24.60
N TYR A 458 0.99 -42.15 23.36
CA TYR A 458 0.55 -43.46 22.82
C TYR A 458 1.44 -44.64 23.28
N HIS A 459 2.64 -44.40 23.84
CA HIS A 459 3.54 -45.43 24.28
C HIS A 459 3.41 -45.74 25.81
N ASP A 460 2.85 -44.82 26.59
CA ASP A 460 2.63 -45.05 28.04
C ASP A 460 1.32 -45.78 28.37
N ASP A 461 0.42 -45.96 27.39
CA ASP A 461 -0.83 -46.70 27.56
C ASP A 461 -0.78 -48.17 27.07
N ARG A 462 0.43 -48.76 27.02
CA ARG A 462 0.59 -50.20 26.67
C ARG A 462 1.36 -50.98 27.73
#